data_b0883465e46bb51fb63ca7393fd92d67
#
_entry.id   b0883465e46bb51fb63ca7393fd92d67
#
_cell.length_a   1.000
_cell.length_b   1.000
_cell.length_c   1.000
_cell.angle_alpha   90.00
_cell.angle_beta   90.00
_cell.angle_gamma   90.00
#
_symmetry.space_group_name_H-M   'P 1'
#
loop_
_entity.id
_entity.type
_entity.pdbx_description
1 polymer ?
#
loop_
_entity_poly.entity_id
_entity_poly.type
_entity_poly.pdbx_seq_one_letter_code
_entity_poly.pdbx_strand_id
1 'polypeptide(L)'
;MKTDSPYDRGDIHINKNDKVLEIGPGHNPTYRSNVIAEKFIDTNYHRCGDVKIYPHQTFVHADGENLPFKDKEFDYVICNQVLEHVEHPEAFVKELCRVARRGYIETPSLL
;
A
#
# COMPACT_ATOMS: atom_id res chain seq x y z
N MET A 1 -2.28 -12.04 -14.37
CA MET A 1 -2.62 -10.70 -14.89
C MET A 1 -1.50 -9.73 -14.58
N LYS A 2 -1.18 -8.91 -15.54
CA LYS A 2 -0.18 -7.87 -15.29
C LYS A 2 -0.88 -6.61 -14.81
N THR A 3 -0.25 -5.91 -13.90
CA THR A 3 -0.72 -4.59 -13.51
C THR A 3 -0.06 -3.58 -14.43
N ASP A 4 -0.63 -2.39 -14.53
CA ASP A 4 0.01 -1.29 -15.26
C ASP A 4 0.86 -0.45 -14.32
N SER A 5 1.15 -1.00 -13.17
CA SER A 5 1.95 -0.33 -12.16
C SER A 5 3.42 -0.30 -12.57
N PRO A 6 4.16 0.77 -12.28
CA PRO A 6 5.60 0.75 -12.45
C PRO A 6 6.29 -0.28 -11.56
N TYR A 7 5.55 -0.86 -10.65
CA TYR A 7 6.05 -1.88 -9.74
C TYR A 7 5.75 -3.29 -10.19
N ASP A 8 5.19 -3.45 -11.39
CA ASP A 8 4.93 -4.78 -11.94
C ASP A 8 6.26 -5.39 -12.33
N ARG A 9 6.72 -6.31 -11.54
CA ARG A 9 8.03 -6.95 -11.73
C ARG A 9 7.91 -8.45 -11.91
N GLY A 10 6.72 -8.93 -12.19
CA GLY A 10 6.49 -10.36 -12.28
C GLY A 10 6.33 -11.03 -10.93
N ASP A 11 6.60 -10.29 -9.85
CA ASP A 11 6.45 -10.81 -8.49
C ASP A 11 5.11 -10.49 -7.89
N ILE A 12 4.35 -9.62 -8.52
CA ILE A 12 3.03 -9.21 -8.04
C ILE A 12 2.00 -10.06 -8.75
N HIS A 13 1.37 -10.94 -8.00
CA HIS A 13 0.37 -11.87 -8.53
C HIS A 13 -1.00 -11.56 -7.94
N ILE A 14 -1.72 -10.68 -8.60
CA ILE A 14 -3.05 -10.26 -8.15
C ILE A 14 -4.08 -10.90 -9.05
N ASN A 15 -4.98 -11.66 -8.44
CA ASN A 15 -6.06 -12.31 -9.16
C ASN A 15 -7.16 -11.31 -9.49
N LYS A 16 -7.95 -11.62 -10.49
CA LYS A 16 -8.98 -10.72 -10.99
C LYS A 16 -9.95 -10.25 -9.92
N ASN A 17 -10.31 -11.14 -9.00
CA ASN A 17 -11.31 -10.84 -7.97
C ASN A 17 -10.69 -10.47 -6.62
N ASP A 18 -9.39 -10.29 -6.57
CA ASP A 18 -8.73 -9.92 -5.32
C ASP A 18 -9.10 -8.51 -4.90
N LYS A 19 -9.31 -8.33 -3.60
CA LYS A 19 -9.45 -7.01 -3.01
C LYS A 19 -8.07 -6.56 -2.57
N VAL A 20 -7.61 -5.46 -3.12
CA VAL A 20 -6.22 -5.01 -2.99
C VAL A 20 -6.14 -3.72 -2.19
N LEU A 21 -5.29 -3.74 -1.17
CA LEU A 21 -4.96 -2.57 -0.37
C LEU A 21 -3.57 -2.08 -0.77
N GLU A 22 -3.41 -0.78 -0.90
CA GLU A 22 -2.10 -0.18 -1.12
C GLU A 22 -1.80 0.83 -0.03
N ILE A 23 -0.59 0.76 0.51
CA ILE A 23 -0.17 1.62 1.62
C ILE A 23 0.81 2.66 1.11
N GLY A 24 0.47 3.92 1.31
CA GLY A 24 1.38 5.03 1.13
C GLY A 24 1.86 5.33 -0.29
N PRO A 25 1.04 5.18 -1.32
CA PRO A 25 1.52 5.45 -2.68
C PRO A 25 1.67 6.93 -3.02
N GLY A 26 1.12 7.82 -2.20
CA GLY A 26 1.19 9.25 -2.46
C GLY A 26 0.52 9.64 -3.76
N HIS A 27 1.28 10.26 -4.66
CA HIS A 27 0.75 10.72 -5.95
C HIS A 27 0.84 9.66 -7.04
N ASN A 28 1.28 8.44 -6.71
CA ASN A 28 1.50 7.41 -7.72
C ASN A 28 0.88 6.07 -7.32
N PRO A 29 -0.45 6.01 -7.15
CA PRO A 29 -1.10 4.77 -6.77
C PRO A 29 -1.12 3.78 -7.93
N THR A 30 -1.15 2.51 -7.57
CA THR A 30 -1.32 1.44 -8.53
C THR A 30 -2.78 1.41 -8.98
N TYR A 31 -3.02 1.45 -10.27
CA TYR A 31 -4.38 1.49 -10.78
C TYR A 31 -5.22 0.31 -10.29
N ARG A 32 -4.59 -0.86 -10.14
CA ARG A 32 -5.28 -2.09 -9.74
C ARG A 32 -5.78 -2.07 -8.29
N SER A 33 -5.22 -1.21 -7.45
CA SER A 33 -5.57 -1.20 -6.03
C SER A 33 -7.00 -0.72 -5.82
N ASN A 34 -7.68 -1.33 -4.85
CA ASN A 34 -9.06 -1.00 -4.51
C ASN A 34 -9.16 0.03 -3.40
N VAL A 35 -8.27 -0.05 -2.42
CA VAL A 35 -8.25 0.84 -1.27
C VAL A 35 -6.85 1.40 -1.10
N ILE A 36 -6.77 2.70 -0.91
CA ILE A 36 -5.51 3.42 -0.71
C ILE A 36 -5.48 3.94 0.72
N ALA A 37 -4.47 3.58 1.49
CA ALA A 37 -4.31 4.07 2.85
C ALA A 37 -3.08 4.97 2.94
N GLU A 38 -3.25 6.18 3.44
CA GLU A 38 -2.18 7.16 3.59
C GLU A 38 -2.22 7.78 4.97
N LYS A 39 -1.06 8.00 5.55
CA LYS A 39 -0.94 8.68 6.84
C LYS A 39 -0.79 10.19 6.68
N PHE A 40 -0.03 10.64 5.69
CA PHE A 40 0.30 12.05 5.50
C PHE A 40 -0.47 12.61 4.31
N ILE A 41 -1.68 13.08 4.57
CA ILE A 41 -2.54 13.60 3.50
C ILE A 41 -2.50 15.12 3.41
N ASP A 42 -2.05 15.79 4.48
CA ASP A 42 -2.10 17.25 4.54
C ASP A 42 -0.80 17.91 4.15
N THR A 43 0.18 17.14 3.73
CA THR A 43 1.51 17.66 3.45
C THR A 43 2.20 16.80 2.41
N ASN A 44 3.07 17.45 1.64
CA ASN A 44 3.92 16.77 0.67
C ASN A 44 5.32 16.54 1.22
N TYR A 45 5.45 16.58 2.52
CA TYR A 45 6.74 16.52 3.17
C TYR A 45 7.60 15.36 2.70
N HIS A 46 7.02 14.20 2.54
CA HIS A 46 7.74 12.99 2.13
C HIS A 46 7.38 12.55 0.71
N ARG A 47 6.76 13.42 -0.07
CA ARG A 47 6.28 13.05 -1.40
C ARG A 47 6.59 14.15 -2.40
N CYS A 48 6.59 13.76 -3.66
CA CYS A 48 6.82 14.68 -4.76
C CYS A 48 5.54 15.26 -5.32
N GLY A 49 4.46 15.26 -4.58
CA GLY A 49 3.20 15.80 -5.05
C GLY A 49 2.07 15.46 -4.11
N ASP A 50 0.87 15.86 -4.50
CA ASP A 50 -0.31 15.61 -3.72
C ASP A 50 -0.69 14.15 -3.75
N VAL A 51 -1.41 13.72 -2.70
CA VAL A 51 -2.04 12.40 -2.70
C VAL A 51 -3.07 12.37 -3.81
N LYS A 52 -3.08 11.28 -4.57
CA LYS A 52 -4.01 11.09 -5.67
C LYS A 52 -4.61 9.70 -5.61
N ILE A 53 -5.84 9.59 -6.09
CA ILE A 53 -6.47 8.29 -6.27
C ILE A 53 -7.22 8.29 -7.60
N TYR A 54 -7.46 7.09 -8.12
CA TYR A 54 -8.33 6.94 -9.28
C TYR A 54 -9.79 6.88 -8.82
N PRO A 55 -10.74 7.22 -9.71
CA PRO A 55 -12.16 7.29 -9.30
C PRO A 55 -12.72 6.02 -8.69
N HIS A 56 -12.20 4.86 -9.04
CA HIS A 56 -12.71 3.59 -8.53
C HIS A 56 -12.10 3.21 -7.19
N GLN A 57 -11.16 3.99 -6.69
CA GLN A 57 -10.44 3.66 -5.46
C GLN A 57 -11.05 4.37 -4.27
N THR A 58 -10.99 3.70 -3.11
CA THR A 58 -11.41 4.30 -1.84
C THR A 58 -10.18 4.75 -1.08
N PHE A 59 -10.23 5.98 -0.58
CA PHE A 59 -9.13 6.55 0.18
C PHE A 59 -9.42 6.45 1.67
N VAL A 60 -8.43 6.01 2.45
CA VAL A 60 -8.52 5.92 3.90
C VAL A 60 -7.30 6.57 4.51
N HIS A 61 -7.53 7.53 5.42
CA HIS A 61 -6.45 8.13 6.19
C HIS A 61 -6.12 7.20 7.34
N ALA A 62 -4.95 6.59 7.32
CA ALA A 62 -4.62 5.56 8.29
C ALA A 62 -3.12 5.47 8.52
N ASP A 63 -2.77 5.08 9.74
CA ASP A 63 -1.39 4.77 10.10
C ASP A 63 -1.14 3.29 9.84
N GLY A 64 -0.10 3.00 9.07
CA GLY A 64 0.22 1.61 8.74
C GLY A 64 0.55 0.73 9.93
N GLU A 65 0.90 1.33 11.08
CA GLU A 65 1.16 0.60 12.29
C GLU A 65 -0.11 0.26 13.06
N ASN A 66 -1.25 0.78 12.62
CA ASN A 66 -2.54 0.53 13.27
C ASN A 66 -3.65 0.71 12.24
N LEU A 67 -3.83 -0.28 11.39
CA LEU A 67 -4.75 -0.17 10.27
C LEU A 67 -6.20 -0.43 10.72
N PRO A 68 -7.13 0.39 10.26
CA PRO A 68 -8.55 0.26 10.65
C PRO A 68 -9.29 -0.78 9.81
N PHE A 69 -8.67 -1.91 9.61
CA PHE A 69 -9.25 -2.98 8.82
C PHE A 69 -9.31 -4.27 9.61
N LYS A 70 -10.21 -5.14 9.21
CA LYS A 70 -10.35 -6.45 9.84
C LYS A 70 -9.22 -7.38 9.43
N ASP A 71 -9.03 -8.45 10.22
CA ASP A 71 -8.08 -9.49 9.87
C ASP A 71 -8.46 -10.08 8.52
N LYS A 72 -7.46 -10.16 7.64
CA LYS A 72 -7.64 -10.77 6.32
C LYS A 72 -8.77 -10.13 5.52
N GLU A 73 -8.99 -8.84 5.73
CA GLU A 73 -10.00 -8.12 4.96
C GLU A 73 -9.62 -8.04 3.48
N PHE A 74 -8.33 -8.04 3.20
CA PHE A 74 -7.83 -7.92 1.83
C PHE A 74 -7.17 -9.21 1.39
N ASP A 75 -7.21 -9.44 0.08
CA ASP A 75 -6.53 -10.58 -0.51
C ASP A 75 -5.07 -10.28 -0.78
N TYR A 76 -4.75 -9.00 -1.01
CA TYR A 76 -3.40 -8.60 -1.37
C TYR A 76 -3.11 -7.19 -0.86
N VAL A 77 -1.89 -6.95 -0.40
CA VAL A 77 -1.44 -5.62 0.00
C VAL A 77 -0.18 -5.25 -0.78
N ILE A 78 -0.13 -4.02 -1.27
CA ILE A 78 1.03 -3.46 -1.93
C ILE A 78 1.59 -2.37 -1.04
N CYS A 79 2.87 -2.47 -0.71
CA CYS A 79 3.54 -1.47 0.10
C CYS A 79 4.89 -1.17 -0.52
N ASN A 80 5.02 0.02 -1.09
CA ASN A 80 6.21 0.39 -1.84
C ASN A 80 6.89 1.57 -1.18
N GLN A 81 8.17 1.39 -0.83
CA GLN A 81 9.00 2.50 -0.38
C GLN A 81 8.46 3.22 0.86
N VAL A 82 7.69 2.52 1.70
CA VAL A 82 7.10 3.12 2.89
C VAL A 82 7.81 2.68 4.16
N LEU A 83 8.33 1.46 4.16
CA LEU A 83 8.87 0.86 5.39
C LEU A 83 9.98 1.69 6.02
N GLU A 84 10.78 2.36 5.23
CA GLU A 84 11.88 3.18 5.75
C GLU A 84 11.38 4.43 6.48
N HIS A 85 10.12 4.79 6.32
CA HIS A 85 9.54 5.98 6.95
C HIS A 85 8.70 5.66 8.17
N VAL A 86 8.58 4.41 8.54
CA VAL A 86 7.76 4.05 9.70
C VAL A 86 8.63 4.00 10.95
N GLU A 87 8.02 4.36 12.06
CA GLU A 87 8.71 4.43 13.33
C GLU A 87 8.98 3.05 13.92
N HIS A 88 8.02 2.15 13.73
CA HIS A 88 8.11 0.79 14.25
C HIS A 88 7.89 -0.22 13.12
N PRO A 89 8.96 -0.55 12.39
CA PRO A 89 8.81 -1.44 11.23
C PRO A 89 8.21 -2.80 11.55
N GLU A 90 8.52 -3.34 12.72
CA GLU A 90 7.97 -4.65 13.09
C GLU A 90 6.46 -4.60 13.26
N ALA A 91 5.96 -3.55 13.91
CA ALA A 91 4.52 -3.36 14.08
C ALA A 91 3.84 -3.14 12.73
N PHE A 92 4.50 -2.40 11.86
CA PHE A 92 3.98 -2.13 10.53
C PHE A 92 3.83 -3.41 9.72
N VAL A 93 4.87 -4.22 9.66
CA VAL A 93 4.83 -5.48 8.92
C VAL A 93 3.79 -6.43 9.51
N LYS A 94 3.68 -6.45 10.83
CA LYS A 94 2.70 -7.28 11.50
C LYS A 94 1.27 -6.91 11.09
N GLU A 95 1.01 -5.60 10.97
CA GLU A 95 -0.31 -5.13 10.51
C GLU A 95 -0.58 -5.51 9.06
N LEU A 96 0.42 -5.43 8.21
CA LEU A 96 0.25 -5.85 6.82
C LEU A 96 -0.13 -7.33 6.75
N CYS A 97 0.54 -8.16 7.54
CA CYS A 97 0.25 -9.59 7.58
C CYS A 97 -1.12 -9.88 8.18
N ARG A 98 -1.58 -9.02 9.08
CA ARG A 98 -2.89 -9.19 9.69
C ARG A 98 -4.02 -8.91 8.71
N VAL A 99 -3.90 -7.82 7.95
CA VAL A 99 -5.01 -7.35 7.13
C VAL A 99 -5.08 -7.99 5.75
N ALA A 100 -4.04 -8.63 5.29
CA ALA A 100 -4.00 -9.21 3.94
C ALA A 100 -3.46 -10.62 3.95
N ARG A 101 -3.93 -11.41 3.00
CA ARG A 101 -3.51 -12.81 2.86
C ARG A 101 -2.17 -12.93 2.17
N ARG A 102 -1.88 -12.03 1.23
CA ARG A 102 -0.65 -12.02 0.45
C ARG A 102 -0.24 -10.56 0.25
N GLY A 103 0.99 -10.33 -0.14
CA GLY A 103 1.41 -8.97 -0.36
C GLY A 103 2.77 -8.85 -1.02
N TYR A 104 3.08 -7.61 -1.37
CA TYR A 104 4.35 -7.23 -1.94
C TYR A 104 4.85 -6.01 -1.18
N ILE A 105 6.05 -6.11 -0.64
CA ILE A 105 6.68 -5.01 0.09
C ILE A 105 8.01 -4.72 -0.59
N GLU A 106 8.18 -3.47 -0.95
CA GLU A 106 9.43 -3.03 -1.57
C GLU A 106 10.00 -1.88 -0.75
N THR A 107 11.28 -1.96 -0.43
CA THR A 107 12.01 -0.89 0.22
C THR A 107 13.26 -0.58 -0.57
N PRO A 108 13.85 0.60 -0.40
CA PRO A 108 15.16 0.86 -0.98
C PRO A 108 16.14 -0.16 -0.44
N SER A 109 17.19 -0.44 -1.21
CA SER A 109 18.22 -1.34 -0.75
C SER A 109 18.83 -0.81 0.53
N LEU A 110 18.94 -1.67 1.52
CA LEU A 110 19.57 -1.33 2.80
C LEU A 110 20.98 -1.87 2.90
N LEU A 111 21.45 -2.46 1.82
CA LEU A 111 22.77 -3.07 1.81
C LEU A 111 23.75 -2.25 1.02
#